data_b9a36f1e3b36de372ff6d5f38a37b4a5
#
_entry.id   b9a36f1e3b36de372ff6d5f38a37b4a5
#
_cell.length_a   1.000
_cell.length_b   1.000
_cell.length_c   1.000
_cell.angle_alpha   90.00
_cell.angle_beta   90.00
_cell.angle_gamma   90.00
#
_symmetry.space_group_name_H-M   'P 1'
#
loop_
_entity.id
_entity.type
_entity.pdbx_description
1 polymer ?
#
loop_
_entity_poly.entity_id
_entity_poly.type
_entity_poly.pdbx_seq_one_letter_code
_entity_poly.pdbx_strand_id
1 'polypeptide(L)'
;PLLDPATTTPEPSPKHTPARGFDAVAEAVLGDDPREADGVEPGPLAGPVARINEAVRAGRIDTAAGLAEQTVTDASAALGADHPEVLRLRELAAYIAYLAGDPVRAFHVSLDVARAHRHAGDTEAAYGNVQSAATAWRAVREPVQGLNLGNELLGLWTTLATEGGPAAEDPTALDSARSRMQRLAERAAVVR
;
A
#
# COMPACT_ATOMS: atom_id res chain seq x y z
N PRO A 1 -10.29 -20.85 -56.35
CA PRO A 1 -10.72 -20.05 -55.24
C PRO A 1 -9.81 -20.34 -54.03
N LEU A 2 -8.90 -19.43 -53.79
CA LEU A 2 -7.93 -19.49 -52.72
C LEU A 2 -8.53 -18.79 -51.51
N LEU A 3 -8.67 -19.53 -50.40
CA LEU A 3 -9.08 -18.99 -49.12
C LEU A 3 -7.88 -18.29 -48.47
N ASP A 4 -7.98 -17.01 -48.19
CA ASP A 4 -7.05 -16.25 -47.37
C ASP A 4 -7.13 -16.72 -45.90
N PRO A 5 -6.01 -17.00 -45.23
CA PRO A 5 -6.03 -17.18 -43.80
C PRO A 5 -6.12 -15.81 -43.13
N ALA A 6 -7.22 -15.59 -42.40
CA ALA A 6 -7.43 -14.42 -41.56
C ALA A 6 -6.24 -14.28 -40.57
N THR A 7 -5.50 -13.20 -40.78
CA THR A 7 -4.46 -12.75 -39.82
C THR A 7 -5.16 -12.22 -38.57
N THR A 8 -5.26 -13.05 -37.57
CA THR A 8 -5.71 -12.62 -36.23
C THR A 8 -4.59 -11.76 -35.63
N THR A 9 -4.75 -10.44 -35.70
CA THR A 9 -3.93 -9.50 -34.95
C THR A 9 -4.18 -9.74 -33.47
N PRO A 10 -3.17 -10.03 -32.64
CA PRO A 10 -3.36 -10.14 -31.20
C PRO A 10 -3.80 -8.77 -30.66
N GLU A 11 -4.96 -8.74 -30.03
CA GLU A 11 -5.49 -7.60 -29.30
C GLU A 11 -4.47 -7.22 -28.21
N PRO A 12 -4.07 -5.95 -28.09
CA PRO A 12 -3.13 -5.55 -27.05
C PRO A 12 -3.79 -5.79 -25.69
N SER A 13 -3.18 -6.67 -24.89
CA SER A 13 -3.56 -6.90 -23.50
C SER A 13 -3.69 -5.55 -22.79
N PRO A 14 -4.73 -5.34 -21.98
CA PRO A 14 -4.88 -4.10 -21.23
C PRO A 14 -3.62 -3.90 -20.39
N LYS A 15 -2.94 -2.78 -20.63
CA LYS A 15 -1.81 -2.37 -19.79
C LYS A 15 -2.37 -2.17 -18.39
N HIS A 16 -2.12 -3.12 -17.50
CA HIS A 16 -2.41 -2.93 -16.09
C HIS A 16 -1.63 -1.70 -15.64
N THR A 17 -2.35 -0.59 -15.44
CA THR A 17 -1.80 0.53 -14.71
C THR A 17 -1.52 0.03 -13.31
N PRO A 18 -0.26 0.04 -12.83
CA PRO A 18 0.02 -0.45 -11.49
C PRO A 18 -0.81 0.32 -10.48
N ALA A 19 -1.47 -0.41 -9.59
CA ALA A 19 -2.28 0.17 -8.53
C ALA A 19 -1.42 1.13 -7.70
N ARG A 20 -1.92 2.35 -7.47
CA ARG A 20 -1.19 3.40 -6.76
C ARG A 20 -1.61 3.43 -5.30
N GLY A 21 -0.66 3.13 -4.42
CA GLY A 21 -0.88 3.18 -3.00
C GLY A 21 -1.89 2.13 -2.52
N PHE A 22 -2.90 2.54 -1.78
CA PHE A 22 -3.92 1.64 -1.21
C PHE A 22 -4.86 0.99 -2.24
N ASP A 23 -4.77 1.33 -3.53
CA ASP A 23 -5.68 0.80 -4.54
C ASP A 23 -5.62 -0.73 -4.61
N ALA A 24 -4.43 -1.33 -4.54
CA ALA A 24 -4.28 -2.78 -4.55
C ALA A 24 -4.90 -3.45 -3.31
N VAL A 25 -4.75 -2.84 -2.14
CA VAL A 25 -5.34 -3.33 -0.89
C VAL A 25 -6.86 -3.17 -0.93
N ALA A 26 -7.35 -2.02 -1.41
CA ALA A 26 -8.76 -1.74 -1.56
C ALA A 26 -9.41 -2.75 -2.52
N GLU A 27 -8.78 -3.04 -3.65
CA GLU A 27 -9.25 -4.04 -4.61
C GLU A 27 -9.31 -5.43 -3.98
N ALA A 28 -8.30 -5.82 -3.19
CA ALA A 28 -8.30 -7.11 -2.49
C ALA A 28 -9.40 -7.22 -1.41
N VAL A 29 -9.74 -6.09 -0.76
CA VAL A 29 -10.78 -6.05 0.30
C VAL A 29 -12.18 -5.95 -0.29
N LEU A 30 -12.37 -5.12 -1.31
CA LEU A 30 -13.68 -4.75 -1.85
C LEU A 30 -14.05 -5.55 -3.11
N GLY A 31 -13.07 -6.16 -3.76
CA GLY A 31 -13.28 -7.04 -4.91
C GLY A 31 -14.15 -8.24 -4.54
N ASP A 32 -14.84 -8.78 -5.53
CA ASP A 32 -15.53 -10.05 -5.36
C ASP A 32 -14.51 -11.12 -4.95
N ASP A 33 -14.84 -11.83 -3.88
CA ASP A 33 -14.09 -12.95 -3.35
C ASP A 33 -13.50 -13.77 -4.50
N PRO A 34 -12.18 -13.94 -4.61
CA PRO A 34 -11.64 -14.89 -5.56
C PRO A 34 -12.06 -16.27 -5.10
N ARG A 35 -13.25 -16.68 -5.58
CA ARG A 35 -13.71 -18.03 -5.43
C ARG A 35 -12.69 -18.93 -6.06
N GLU A 36 -12.09 -19.74 -5.18
CA GLU A 36 -11.45 -20.97 -5.58
C GLU A 36 -10.22 -20.78 -6.51
N ALA A 37 -9.17 -20.19 -5.97
CA ALA A 37 -7.85 -20.62 -6.40
C ALA A 37 -7.74 -22.10 -6.02
N ASP A 38 -7.83 -22.94 -7.03
CA ASP A 38 -7.80 -24.40 -7.00
C ASP A 38 -7.06 -25.00 -5.80
N GLY A 39 -7.81 -25.66 -4.90
CA GLY A 39 -7.29 -26.74 -4.07
C GLY A 39 -6.24 -26.41 -3.02
N VAL A 40 -5.96 -25.14 -2.74
CA VAL A 40 -5.07 -24.73 -1.65
C VAL A 40 -5.91 -24.61 -0.38
N GLU A 41 -5.59 -25.42 0.63
CA GLU A 41 -6.17 -25.30 1.97
C GLU A 41 -6.03 -23.86 2.47
N PRO A 42 -7.12 -23.23 2.99
CA PRO A 42 -7.05 -21.88 3.51
C PRO A 42 -6.04 -21.81 4.66
N GLY A 43 -5.07 -20.92 4.57
CA GLY A 43 -4.08 -20.72 5.63
C GLY A 43 -4.73 -20.27 6.95
N PRO A 44 -3.99 -20.34 8.07
CA PRO A 44 -4.53 -20.06 9.41
C PRO A 44 -5.08 -18.64 9.58
N LEU A 45 -4.65 -17.71 8.72
CA LEU A 45 -5.10 -16.32 8.74
C LEU A 45 -6.30 -16.02 7.82
N ALA A 46 -6.71 -16.96 6.99
CA ALA A 46 -7.83 -16.76 6.05
C ALA A 46 -9.14 -16.38 6.77
N GLY A 47 -9.47 -17.05 7.85
CA GLY A 47 -10.66 -16.75 8.66
C GLY A 47 -10.63 -15.37 9.31
N PRO A 48 -9.58 -15.01 10.04
CA PRO A 48 -9.39 -13.65 10.56
C PRO A 48 -9.46 -12.57 9.49
N VAL A 49 -8.76 -12.73 8.36
CA VAL A 49 -8.77 -11.77 7.24
C VAL A 49 -10.17 -11.62 6.65
N ALA A 50 -10.90 -12.73 6.44
CA ALA A 50 -12.27 -12.67 5.93
C ALA A 50 -13.20 -11.85 6.86
N ARG A 51 -13.06 -11.97 8.18
CA ARG A 51 -13.84 -11.18 9.15
C ARG A 51 -13.47 -9.69 9.12
N ILE A 52 -12.19 -9.37 8.95
CA ILE A 52 -11.73 -7.99 8.79
C ILE A 52 -12.34 -7.39 7.51
N ASN A 53 -12.22 -8.08 6.38
CA ASN A 53 -12.75 -7.63 5.10
C ASN A 53 -14.26 -7.43 5.14
N GLU A 54 -14.99 -8.34 5.79
CA GLU A 54 -16.45 -8.22 5.98
C GLU A 54 -16.79 -6.97 6.81
N ALA A 55 -16.05 -6.68 7.86
CA ALA A 55 -16.26 -5.48 8.66
C ALA A 55 -16.01 -4.20 7.84
N VAL A 56 -14.98 -4.18 7.00
CA VAL A 56 -14.70 -3.04 6.09
C VAL A 56 -15.82 -2.87 5.07
N ARG A 57 -16.26 -3.93 4.40
CA ARG A 57 -17.36 -3.89 3.42
C ARG A 57 -18.68 -3.41 4.05
N ALA A 58 -18.91 -3.77 5.31
CA ALA A 58 -20.09 -3.33 6.07
C ALA A 58 -19.95 -1.92 6.64
N GLY A 59 -18.86 -1.21 6.37
CA GLY A 59 -18.60 0.14 6.90
C GLY A 59 -18.29 0.21 8.40
N ARG A 60 -18.06 -0.94 9.05
CA ARG A 60 -17.71 -1.03 10.48
C ARG A 60 -16.20 -0.85 10.67
N ILE A 61 -15.71 0.35 10.39
CA ILE A 61 -14.27 0.61 10.31
C ILE A 61 -13.58 0.46 11.67
N ASP A 62 -14.19 0.91 12.76
CA ASP A 62 -13.61 0.74 14.10
C ASP A 62 -13.50 -0.74 14.50
N THR A 63 -14.52 -1.52 14.16
CA THR A 63 -14.49 -2.99 14.36
C THR A 63 -13.39 -3.63 13.53
N ALA A 64 -13.26 -3.26 12.27
CA ALA A 64 -12.20 -3.74 11.38
C ALA A 64 -10.81 -3.38 11.91
N ALA A 65 -10.63 -2.17 12.44
CA ALA A 65 -9.36 -1.73 13.03
C ALA A 65 -8.98 -2.60 14.23
N GLY A 66 -9.90 -2.83 15.18
CA GLY A 66 -9.64 -3.68 16.34
C GLY A 66 -9.32 -5.13 15.96
N LEU A 67 -10.05 -5.70 14.99
CA LEU A 67 -9.77 -7.05 14.48
C LEU A 67 -8.41 -7.14 13.79
N ALA A 68 -8.05 -6.13 12.99
CA ALA A 68 -6.76 -6.08 12.30
C ALA A 68 -5.59 -5.99 13.29
N GLU A 69 -5.68 -5.13 14.31
CA GLU A 69 -4.66 -4.99 15.35
C GLU A 69 -4.44 -6.28 16.12
N GLN A 70 -5.52 -6.93 16.55
CA GLN A 70 -5.44 -8.21 17.25
C GLN A 70 -4.81 -9.27 16.36
N THR A 71 -5.24 -9.37 15.10
CA THR A 71 -4.73 -10.36 14.16
C THR A 71 -3.25 -10.14 13.86
N VAL A 72 -2.81 -8.88 13.67
CA VAL A 72 -1.38 -8.54 13.48
C VAL A 72 -0.56 -8.94 14.69
N THR A 73 -1.06 -8.67 15.90
CA THR A 73 -0.37 -9.03 17.15
C THR A 73 -0.19 -10.54 17.27
N ASP A 74 -1.26 -11.29 17.10
CA ASP A 74 -1.26 -12.75 17.23
C ASP A 74 -0.40 -13.41 16.15
N ALA A 75 -0.54 -12.97 14.91
CA ALA A 75 0.24 -13.48 13.78
C ALA A 75 1.74 -13.13 13.91
N SER A 76 2.07 -11.94 14.38
CA SER A 76 3.46 -11.54 14.60
C SER A 76 4.13 -12.38 15.69
N ALA A 77 3.39 -12.71 16.74
CA ALA A 77 3.89 -13.59 17.80
C ALA A 77 4.11 -15.03 17.31
N ALA A 78 3.26 -15.53 16.42
CA ALA A 78 3.31 -16.89 15.92
C ALA A 78 4.31 -17.09 14.76
N LEU A 79 4.39 -16.13 13.83
CA LEU A 79 5.12 -16.25 12.57
C LEU A 79 6.36 -15.35 12.49
N GLY A 80 6.43 -14.32 13.32
CA GLY A 80 7.44 -13.26 13.26
C GLY A 80 6.93 -12.01 12.51
N ALA A 81 7.45 -10.86 12.90
CA ALA A 81 6.98 -9.55 12.41
C ALA A 81 7.22 -9.32 10.90
N ASP A 82 8.24 -9.96 10.35
CA ASP A 82 8.64 -9.82 8.94
C ASP A 82 8.12 -10.97 8.06
N HIS A 83 7.28 -11.85 8.61
CA HIS A 83 6.69 -12.93 7.84
C HIS A 83 5.78 -12.34 6.74
N PRO A 84 5.80 -12.86 5.49
CA PRO A 84 5.03 -12.31 4.38
C PRO A 84 3.53 -12.13 4.67
N GLU A 85 2.91 -13.08 5.36
CA GLU A 85 1.50 -12.97 5.75
C GLU A 85 1.25 -11.87 6.77
N VAL A 86 2.20 -11.64 7.70
CA VAL A 86 2.13 -10.55 8.68
C VAL A 86 2.31 -9.20 7.99
N LEU A 87 3.20 -9.10 7.02
CA LEU A 87 3.36 -7.87 6.23
C LEU A 87 2.07 -7.53 5.47
N ARG A 88 1.41 -8.51 4.85
CA ARG A 88 0.09 -8.31 4.20
C ARG A 88 -1.00 -7.86 5.19
N LEU A 89 -1.03 -8.42 6.40
CA LEU A 89 -1.94 -7.95 7.45
C LEU A 89 -1.66 -6.52 7.87
N ARG A 90 -0.40 -6.12 7.93
CA ARG A 90 0.00 -4.75 8.25
C ARG A 90 -0.37 -3.78 7.12
N GLU A 91 -0.27 -4.18 5.85
CA GLU A 91 -0.78 -3.41 4.71
C GLU A 91 -2.30 -3.19 4.84
N LEU A 92 -3.04 -4.23 5.18
CA LEU A 92 -4.49 -4.15 5.44
C LEU A 92 -4.79 -3.22 6.63
N ALA A 93 -4.04 -3.33 7.72
CA ALA A 93 -4.20 -2.46 8.89
C ALA A 93 -3.90 -0.99 8.57
N ALA A 94 -2.90 -0.72 7.72
CA ALA A 94 -2.59 0.63 7.24
C ALA A 94 -3.74 1.22 6.42
N TYR A 95 -4.33 0.43 5.52
CA TYR A 95 -5.49 0.84 4.74
C TYR A 95 -6.70 1.14 5.64
N ILE A 96 -6.98 0.29 6.63
CA ILE A 96 -8.07 0.50 7.59
C ILE A 96 -7.84 1.78 8.41
N ALA A 97 -6.61 2.04 8.86
CA ALA A 97 -6.27 3.29 9.56
C ALA A 97 -6.52 4.52 8.66
N TYR A 98 -6.21 4.42 7.38
CA TYR A 98 -6.52 5.47 6.41
C TYR A 98 -8.03 5.71 6.27
N LEU A 99 -8.83 4.63 6.16
CA LEU A 99 -10.30 4.72 6.12
C LEU A 99 -10.89 5.27 7.42
N ALA A 100 -10.27 4.99 8.56
CA ALA A 100 -10.66 5.51 9.86
C ALA A 100 -10.34 7.01 10.05
N GLY A 101 -9.68 7.64 9.07
CA GLY A 101 -9.28 9.04 9.16
C GLY A 101 -8.03 9.28 10.01
N ASP A 102 -7.20 8.25 10.24
CA ASP A 102 -5.90 8.33 10.89
C ASP A 102 -4.76 8.19 9.85
N PRO A 103 -4.50 9.25 9.05
CA PRO A 103 -3.49 9.20 8.01
C PRO A 103 -2.06 9.12 8.56
N VAL A 104 -1.84 9.57 9.79
CA VAL A 104 -0.51 9.50 10.41
C VAL A 104 -0.15 8.06 10.74
N ARG A 105 -1.08 7.33 11.34
CA ARG A 105 -0.90 5.90 11.62
C ARG A 105 -0.74 5.11 10.33
N ALA A 106 -1.62 5.34 9.34
CA ALA A 106 -1.54 4.72 8.03
C ALA A 106 -0.16 4.94 7.37
N PHE A 107 0.36 6.16 7.46
CA PHE A 107 1.69 6.52 6.97
C PHE A 107 2.79 5.68 7.62
N HIS A 108 2.84 5.67 8.95
CA HIS A 108 3.91 4.97 9.67
C HIS A 108 3.89 3.46 9.40
N VAL A 109 2.71 2.84 9.45
CA VAL A 109 2.59 1.41 9.16
C VAL A 109 3.03 1.09 7.73
N SER A 110 2.58 1.85 6.74
CA SER A 110 2.99 1.65 5.34
C SER A 110 4.50 1.84 5.15
N LEU A 111 5.09 2.85 5.79
CA LEU A 111 6.51 3.13 5.65
C LEU A 111 7.37 2.04 6.31
N ASP A 112 6.94 1.50 7.44
CA ASP A 112 7.61 0.39 8.10
C ASP A 112 7.53 -0.91 7.29
N VAL A 113 6.38 -1.19 6.69
CA VAL A 113 6.21 -2.33 5.78
C VAL A 113 7.09 -2.16 4.52
N ALA A 114 7.18 -0.94 3.98
CA ALA A 114 8.09 -0.65 2.86
C ALA A 114 9.55 -0.95 3.22
N ARG A 115 9.99 -0.58 4.43
CA ARG A 115 11.34 -0.89 4.93
C ARG A 115 11.58 -2.40 5.06
N ALA A 116 10.59 -3.14 5.56
CA ALA A 116 10.67 -4.59 5.70
C ALA A 116 10.79 -5.28 4.32
N HIS A 117 9.96 -4.90 3.34
CA HIS A 117 10.06 -5.42 1.97
C HIS A 117 11.39 -5.06 1.31
N ARG A 118 11.88 -3.83 1.48
CA ARG A 118 13.20 -3.44 0.98
C ARG A 118 14.29 -4.32 1.58
N HIS A 119 14.24 -4.57 2.90
CA HIS A 119 15.20 -5.45 3.58
C HIS A 119 15.16 -6.89 3.05
N ALA A 120 13.97 -7.37 2.69
CA ALA A 120 13.78 -8.68 2.07
C ALA A 120 14.16 -8.72 0.58
N GLY A 121 14.52 -7.59 -0.03
CA GLY A 121 14.85 -7.49 -1.46
C GLY A 121 13.63 -7.44 -2.39
N ASP A 122 12.42 -7.30 -1.85
CA ASP A 122 11.18 -7.14 -2.63
C ASP A 122 10.98 -5.66 -2.95
N THR A 123 11.60 -5.21 -4.04
CA THR A 123 11.58 -3.80 -4.46
C THR A 123 10.20 -3.35 -4.94
N GLU A 124 9.40 -4.26 -5.47
CA GLU A 124 8.06 -3.97 -5.98
C GLU A 124 7.09 -3.73 -4.81
N ALA A 125 7.05 -4.64 -3.85
CA ALA A 125 6.24 -4.46 -2.65
C ALA A 125 6.72 -3.28 -1.80
N ALA A 126 8.04 -3.03 -1.70
CA ALA A 126 8.58 -1.86 -1.03
C ALA A 126 8.08 -0.56 -1.67
N TYR A 127 8.11 -0.46 -2.98
CA TYR A 127 7.61 0.73 -3.70
C TYR A 127 6.10 0.89 -3.58
N GLY A 128 5.32 -0.18 -3.67
CA GLY A 128 3.86 -0.14 -3.45
C GLY A 128 3.50 0.43 -2.08
N ASN A 129 4.24 0.06 -1.04
CA ASN A 129 4.04 0.58 0.31
C ASN A 129 4.52 2.04 0.48
N VAL A 130 5.56 2.47 -0.25
CA VAL A 130 5.92 3.90 -0.34
C VAL A 130 4.79 4.70 -0.97
N GLN A 131 4.12 4.20 -1.99
CA GLN A 131 2.96 4.84 -2.61
C GLN A 131 1.77 4.93 -1.64
N SER A 132 1.53 3.89 -0.83
CA SER A 132 0.53 3.90 0.24
C SER A 132 0.85 4.96 1.30
N ALA A 133 2.10 5.03 1.75
CA ALA A 133 2.57 6.05 2.67
C ALA A 133 2.43 7.47 2.07
N ALA A 134 2.73 7.65 0.79
CA ALA A 134 2.54 8.92 0.09
C ALA A 134 1.06 9.32 0.02
N THR A 135 0.16 8.37 -0.17
CA THR A 135 -1.29 8.61 -0.16
C THR A 135 -1.76 9.06 1.22
N ALA A 136 -1.34 8.38 2.28
CA ALA A 136 -1.63 8.77 3.65
C ALA A 136 -1.04 10.15 4.00
N TRP A 137 0.21 10.40 3.61
CA TRP A 137 0.86 11.69 3.81
C TRP A 137 0.12 12.86 3.16
N ARG A 138 -0.47 12.66 1.99
CA ARG A 138 -1.27 13.71 1.33
C ARG A 138 -2.50 14.11 2.12
N ALA A 139 -3.03 13.21 2.95
CA ALA A 139 -4.18 13.49 3.82
C ALA A 139 -3.81 14.24 5.10
N VAL A 140 -2.53 14.31 5.47
CA VAL A 140 -2.04 15.10 6.61
C VAL A 140 -2.12 16.58 6.28
N ARG A 141 -2.86 17.34 7.09
CA ARG A 141 -3.19 18.75 6.83
C ARG A 141 -2.27 19.73 7.55
N GLU A 142 -1.74 19.33 8.70
CA GLU A 142 -0.87 20.16 9.52
C GLU A 142 0.52 20.29 8.82
N PRO A 143 1.00 21.53 8.49
CA PRO A 143 2.17 21.70 7.65
C PRO A 143 3.47 21.19 8.27
N VAL A 144 3.68 21.41 9.56
CA VAL A 144 4.92 21.00 10.25
C VAL A 144 4.99 19.49 10.35
N GLN A 145 3.87 18.85 10.72
CA GLN A 145 3.77 17.39 10.73
C GLN A 145 3.98 16.82 9.32
N GLY A 146 3.35 17.43 8.32
CA GLY A 146 3.51 17.05 6.92
C GLY A 146 4.97 17.14 6.44
N LEU A 147 5.74 18.14 6.90
CA LEU A 147 7.17 18.26 6.60
C LEU A 147 7.98 17.13 7.24
N ASN A 148 7.72 16.83 8.51
CA ASN A 148 8.44 15.77 9.22
C ASN A 148 8.23 14.41 8.54
N LEU A 149 6.97 14.04 8.30
CA LEU A 149 6.63 12.79 7.62
C LEU A 149 7.17 12.75 6.17
N GLY A 150 7.10 13.88 5.46
CA GLY A 150 7.62 13.99 4.10
C GLY A 150 9.14 13.78 4.02
N ASN A 151 9.91 14.23 5.01
CA ASN A 151 11.34 13.97 5.07
C ASN A 151 11.65 12.47 5.21
N GLU A 152 10.91 11.76 6.06
CA GLU A 152 11.05 10.32 6.22
C GLU A 152 10.68 9.57 4.92
N LEU A 153 9.57 9.95 4.31
CA LEU A 153 9.09 9.37 3.06
C LEU A 153 10.11 9.54 1.93
N LEU A 154 10.56 10.79 1.71
CA LEU A 154 11.50 11.10 0.64
C LEU A 154 12.87 10.46 0.86
N GLY A 155 13.28 10.28 2.10
CA GLY A 155 14.50 9.55 2.45
C GLY A 155 14.46 8.11 1.93
N LEU A 156 13.42 7.36 2.27
CA LEU A 156 13.25 5.99 1.80
C LEU A 156 13.01 5.93 0.28
N TRP A 157 12.17 6.79 -0.25
CA TRP A 157 11.84 6.80 -1.68
C TRP A 157 13.06 7.08 -2.55
N THR A 158 13.89 8.07 -2.17
CA THR A 158 15.15 8.37 -2.88
C THR A 158 16.10 7.19 -2.83
N THR A 159 16.20 6.51 -1.68
CA THR A 159 17.02 5.30 -1.55
C THR A 159 16.56 4.20 -2.51
N LEU A 160 15.26 3.89 -2.54
CA LEU A 160 14.70 2.91 -3.48
C LEU A 160 14.94 3.31 -4.94
N ALA A 161 14.79 4.59 -5.28
CA ALA A 161 15.03 5.08 -6.64
C ALA A 161 16.50 4.95 -7.06
N THR A 162 17.46 5.07 -6.13
CA THR A 162 18.89 4.85 -6.43
C THR A 162 19.28 3.38 -6.53
N GLU A 163 18.53 2.50 -5.86
CA GLU A 163 18.72 1.05 -5.92
C GLU A 163 18.18 0.42 -7.22
N GLY A 164 17.34 1.16 -7.95
CA GLY A 164 16.72 0.70 -9.19
C GLY A 164 15.29 0.17 -8.99
N GLY A 165 14.78 -0.53 -10.02
CA GLY A 165 13.43 -1.10 -9.98
C GLY A 165 12.31 -0.06 -10.11
N PRO A 166 11.08 -0.38 -9.66
CA PRO A 166 9.88 0.44 -9.93
C PRO A 166 9.96 1.89 -9.44
N ALA A 167 10.66 2.13 -8.33
CA ALA A 167 10.85 3.46 -7.80
C ALA A 167 11.72 4.35 -8.71
N ALA A 168 12.70 3.77 -9.39
CA ALA A 168 13.53 4.46 -10.37
C ALA A 168 12.81 4.73 -11.69
N GLU A 169 11.83 3.89 -12.01
CA GLU A 169 11.04 3.99 -13.25
C GLU A 169 9.93 5.07 -13.18
N ASP A 170 9.64 5.60 -12.00
CA ASP A 170 8.62 6.65 -11.79
C ASP A 170 9.21 7.93 -11.16
N PRO A 171 10.11 8.64 -11.84
CA PRO A 171 10.70 9.88 -11.33
C PRO A 171 9.67 11.00 -11.16
N THR A 172 8.60 11.00 -11.96
CA THR A 172 7.55 12.01 -11.90
C THR A 172 6.81 12.00 -10.57
N ALA A 173 6.54 10.82 -10.01
CA ALA A 173 5.89 10.70 -8.71
C ALA A 173 6.79 11.24 -7.58
N LEU A 174 8.09 10.96 -7.62
CA LEU A 174 9.06 11.48 -6.65
C LEU A 174 9.18 13.02 -6.75
N ASP A 175 9.22 13.59 -7.95
CA ASP A 175 9.27 15.05 -8.16
C ASP A 175 7.97 15.73 -7.68
N SER A 176 6.83 15.09 -7.85
CA SER A 176 5.55 15.56 -7.29
C SER A 176 5.57 15.60 -5.76
N ALA A 177 6.18 14.61 -5.13
CA ALA A 177 6.36 14.57 -3.68
C ALA A 177 7.31 15.69 -3.20
N ARG A 178 8.42 15.92 -3.88
CA ARG A 178 9.34 17.05 -3.62
C ARG A 178 8.65 18.40 -3.74
N SER A 179 7.85 18.60 -4.78
CA SER A 179 7.08 19.83 -4.97
C SER A 179 6.06 20.05 -3.85
N ARG A 180 5.46 18.98 -3.32
CA ARG A 180 4.60 19.09 -2.13
C ARG A 180 5.38 19.53 -0.90
N MET A 181 6.60 19.04 -0.69
CA MET A 181 7.46 19.47 0.42
C MET A 181 7.72 20.99 0.39
N GLN A 182 8.00 21.53 -0.78
CA GLN A 182 8.18 22.98 -0.94
C GLN A 182 6.93 23.77 -0.53
N ARG A 183 5.76 23.35 -1.02
CA ARG A 183 4.49 23.99 -0.63
C ARG A 183 4.18 23.87 0.87
N LEU A 184 4.56 22.76 1.50
CA LEU A 184 4.41 22.60 2.96
C LEU A 184 5.33 23.53 3.73
N ALA A 185 6.58 23.69 3.27
CA ALA A 185 7.55 24.62 3.88
C ALA A 185 7.07 26.07 3.80
N GLU A 186 6.54 26.49 2.65
CA GLU A 186 5.95 27.81 2.47
C GLU A 186 4.79 28.05 3.45
N ARG A 187 3.89 27.09 3.58
CA ARG A 187 2.75 27.20 4.51
C ARG A 187 3.18 27.20 5.98
N ALA A 188 4.18 26.38 6.35
CA ALA A 188 4.70 26.35 7.70
C ALA A 188 5.40 27.67 8.08
N ALA A 189 6.01 28.37 7.12
CA ALA A 189 6.63 29.69 7.35
C ALA A 189 5.60 30.79 7.62
N VAL A 190 4.39 30.70 7.06
CA VAL A 190 3.32 31.71 7.25
C VAL A 190 2.64 31.57 8.61
N VAL A 191 2.70 30.40 9.25
CA VAL A 191 2.05 30.14 10.56
C VAL A 191 2.92 30.58 11.75
N ARG A 192 4.15 31.00 11.50
CA ARG A 192 5.05 31.58 12.52
C ARG A 192 4.87 33.09 12.63
#